data_76686d8c4d175d977d8d18bd45679f2b
#
_entry.id   76686d8c4d175d977d8d18bd45679f2b
#
_cell.length_a   1.000
_cell.length_b   1.000
_cell.length_c   1.000
_cell.angle_alpha   90.00
_cell.angle_beta   90.00
_cell.angle_gamma   90.00
#
_symmetry.space_group_name_H-M   'P 1'
#
loop_
_entity.id
_entity.type
_entity.pdbx_description
1 polymer ?
#
loop_
_entity_poly.entity_id
_entity_poly.type
_entity_poly.pdbx_seq_one_letter_code
_entity_poly.pdbx_strand_id
1 'polypeptide(L)'
;MSIADDVFSIFQRRGSGAYFGERVSMTEHALQAAYFAREESAPPTLIVAALLHDIGHLVEDVPDDLGDWNADARHEEIGARWLAQRLQADVAGPVRLHVPAKRYLCATDTNYVAMLSHASLVTLKLQGGPMPRNELLQFETQRYSKDAIRLRRWDDQGKVSGLKTPGLSEYREFIQELALRD
;
A
#
# COMPACT_ATOMS: atom_id res chain seq x y z
N MET A 1 5.37 -23.65 4.58
CA MET A 1 5.16 -22.45 5.40
C MET A 1 3.91 -21.78 4.84
N SER A 2 2.99 -21.28 5.66
CA SER A 2 1.78 -20.62 5.12
C SER A 2 2.13 -19.23 4.60
N ILE A 3 1.29 -18.68 3.70
CA ILE A 3 1.47 -17.30 3.22
C ILE A 3 1.47 -16.29 4.38
N ALA A 4 0.68 -16.52 5.43
CA ALA A 4 0.69 -15.65 6.60
C ALA A 4 2.04 -15.70 7.36
N ASP A 5 2.68 -16.88 7.42
CA ASP A 5 4.01 -17.00 8.04
C ASP A 5 5.07 -16.26 7.21
N ASP A 6 4.99 -16.33 5.88
CA ASP A 6 5.90 -15.60 4.98
C ASP A 6 5.74 -14.09 5.18
N VAL A 7 4.50 -13.59 5.18
CA VAL A 7 4.20 -12.17 5.44
C VAL A 7 4.76 -11.73 6.80
N PHE A 8 4.48 -12.49 7.87
CA PHE A 8 4.95 -12.14 9.21
C PHE A 8 6.47 -12.12 9.31
N SER A 9 7.13 -13.10 8.66
CA SER A 9 8.60 -13.15 8.59
C SER A 9 9.18 -11.93 7.88
N ILE A 10 8.55 -11.46 6.80
CA ILE A 10 8.96 -10.25 6.07
C ILE A 10 8.86 -9.03 6.99
N PHE A 11 7.71 -8.80 7.62
CA PHE A 11 7.54 -7.67 8.54
C PHE A 11 8.48 -7.74 9.75
N GLN A 12 8.70 -8.93 10.31
CA GLN A 12 9.63 -9.12 11.44
C GLN A 12 11.06 -8.73 11.07
N ARG A 13 11.51 -9.07 9.87
CA ARG A 13 12.89 -8.80 9.43
C ARG A 13 13.10 -7.35 8.97
N ARG A 14 12.10 -6.72 8.34
CA ARG A 14 12.27 -5.45 7.62
C ARG A 14 11.28 -4.35 8.03
N GLY A 15 10.22 -4.69 8.75
CA GLY A 15 9.14 -3.76 9.05
C GLY A 15 9.45 -2.75 10.16
N SER A 16 10.57 -2.88 10.89
CA SER A 16 10.95 -1.94 11.96
C SER A 16 11.60 -0.65 11.43
N GLY A 17 12.00 -0.60 10.17
CA GLY A 17 12.56 0.59 9.54
C GLY A 17 11.57 1.76 9.52
N ALA A 18 12.11 2.99 9.54
CA ALA A 18 11.30 4.20 9.44
C ALA A 18 10.59 4.27 8.08
N TYR A 19 9.32 4.68 8.08
CA TYR A 19 8.54 4.86 6.86
C TYR A 19 8.86 6.23 6.24
N PHE A 20 9.76 6.25 5.26
CA PHE A 20 10.07 7.42 4.41
C PHE A 20 10.12 8.79 5.10
N GLY A 21 10.78 8.87 6.28
CA GLY A 21 10.88 10.11 7.06
C GLY A 21 9.64 10.48 7.87
N GLU A 22 8.61 9.64 7.85
CA GLU A 22 7.46 9.75 8.74
C GLU A 22 7.80 9.28 10.16
N ARG A 23 6.93 9.60 11.12
CA ARG A 23 7.12 9.22 12.54
C ARG A 23 6.52 7.86 12.88
N VAL A 24 6.44 6.97 11.90
CA VAL A 24 5.95 5.60 12.02
C VAL A 24 6.93 4.65 11.34
N SER A 25 6.96 3.40 11.78
CA SER A 25 7.67 2.33 11.07
C SER A 25 6.84 1.80 9.90
N MET A 26 7.48 1.02 9.01
CA MET A 26 6.79 0.32 7.91
C MET A 26 5.66 -0.58 8.44
N THR A 27 5.89 -1.28 9.56
CA THR A 27 4.87 -2.11 10.21
C THR A 27 3.71 -1.28 10.76
N GLU A 28 4.01 -0.18 11.48
CA GLU A 28 2.96 0.69 12.02
C GLU A 28 2.11 1.29 10.91
N HIS A 29 2.73 1.75 9.82
CA HIS A 29 2.04 2.27 8.65
C HIS A 29 1.08 1.23 8.05
N ALA A 30 1.58 0.02 7.77
CA ALA A 30 0.79 -1.08 7.22
C ALA A 30 -0.41 -1.44 8.12
N LEU A 31 -0.18 -1.56 9.42
CA LEU A 31 -1.22 -1.86 10.40
C LEU A 31 -2.26 -0.75 10.51
N GLN A 32 -1.84 0.52 10.41
CA GLN A 32 -2.76 1.65 10.43
C GLN A 32 -3.62 1.70 9.17
N ALA A 33 -3.06 1.48 7.98
CA ALA A 33 -3.84 1.41 6.74
C ALA A 33 -4.90 0.30 6.81
N ALA A 34 -4.53 -0.89 7.31
CA ALA A 34 -5.46 -2.00 7.51
C ALA A 34 -6.52 -1.71 8.59
N TYR A 35 -6.14 -1.00 9.66
CA TYR A 35 -7.05 -0.57 10.71
C TYR A 35 -8.13 0.37 10.15
N PHE A 36 -7.76 1.40 9.40
CA PHE A 36 -8.73 2.31 8.78
C PHE A 36 -9.63 1.59 7.77
N ALA A 37 -9.10 0.63 7.02
CA ALA A 37 -9.93 -0.22 6.16
C ALA A 37 -10.98 -1.02 6.94
N ARG A 38 -10.64 -1.55 8.12
CA ARG A 38 -11.59 -2.26 9.01
C ARG A 38 -12.63 -1.31 9.60
N GLU A 39 -12.24 -0.13 10.05
CA GLU A 39 -13.17 0.87 10.58
C GLU A 39 -14.23 1.29 9.52
N GLU A 40 -13.86 1.31 8.25
CA GLU A 40 -14.78 1.56 7.13
C GLU A 40 -15.51 0.29 6.65
N SER A 41 -15.45 -0.82 7.39
CA SER A 41 -16.10 -2.09 7.04
C SER A 41 -15.76 -2.56 5.62
N ALA A 42 -14.50 -2.41 5.22
CA ALA A 42 -14.03 -2.89 3.93
C ALA A 42 -14.06 -4.43 3.86
N PRO A 43 -14.22 -5.04 2.68
CA PRO A 43 -14.15 -6.48 2.54
C PRO A 43 -12.76 -7.03 2.90
N PRO A 44 -12.65 -8.28 3.35
CA PRO A 44 -11.38 -8.90 3.74
C PRO A 44 -10.26 -8.75 2.71
N THR A 45 -10.57 -8.87 1.42
CA THR A 45 -9.62 -8.67 0.32
C THR A 45 -8.97 -7.29 0.36
N LEU A 46 -9.76 -6.26 0.62
CA LEU A 46 -9.29 -4.88 0.61
C LEU A 46 -8.61 -4.51 1.93
N ILE A 47 -8.99 -5.12 3.06
CA ILE A 47 -8.26 -5.01 4.34
C ILE A 47 -6.84 -5.59 4.19
N VAL A 48 -6.71 -6.78 3.58
CA VAL A 48 -5.41 -7.40 3.32
C VAL A 48 -4.62 -6.60 2.29
N ALA A 49 -5.28 -6.05 1.26
CA ALA A 49 -4.62 -5.13 0.32
C ALA A 49 -4.06 -3.88 1.03
N ALA A 50 -4.81 -3.30 1.97
CA ALA A 50 -4.33 -2.17 2.76
C ALA A 50 -3.15 -2.54 3.67
N LEU A 51 -3.17 -3.73 4.30
CA LEU A 51 -2.05 -4.23 5.09
C LEU A 51 -0.78 -4.42 4.26
N LEU A 52 -0.92 -4.84 3.00
CA LEU A 52 0.19 -5.30 2.16
C LEU A 52 0.51 -4.34 1.00
N HIS A 53 -0.07 -3.12 0.97
CA HIS A 53 0.09 -2.22 -0.17
C HIS A 53 1.54 -1.85 -0.46
N ASP A 54 2.34 -1.69 0.57
CA ASP A 54 3.76 -1.33 0.50
C ASP A 54 4.72 -2.52 0.67
N ILE A 55 4.20 -3.77 0.59
CA ILE A 55 5.03 -4.98 0.75
C ILE A 55 6.19 -5.01 -0.26
N GLY A 56 6.04 -4.36 -1.40
CA GLY A 56 7.08 -4.26 -2.42
C GLY A 56 8.40 -3.66 -1.91
N HIS A 57 8.33 -2.76 -0.94
CA HIS A 57 9.53 -2.23 -0.27
C HIS A 57 10.22 -3.24 0.66
N LEU A 58 9.52 -4.33 1.02
CA LEU A 58 9.99 -5.31 1.99
C LEU A 58 10.41 -6.64 1.36
N VAL A 59 10.00 -6.94 0.12
CA VAL A 59 10.24 -8.26 -0.51
C VAL A 59 11.46 -8.31 -1.41
N GLU A 60 11.94 -7.19 -1.93
CA GLU A 60 13.18 -7.14 -2.70
C GLU A 60 14.37 -6.70 -1.84
N ASP A 61 15.55 -7.25 -2.14
CA ASP A 61 16.83 -6.75 -1.62
C ASP A 61 17.18 -5.45 -2.34
N VAL A 62 16.46 -4.39 -2.01
CA VAL A 62 16.89 -3.05 -2.35
C VAL A 62 18.09 -2.76 -1.45
N PRO A 63 19.28 -2.43 -1.98
CA PRO A 63 20.44 -2.10 -1.14
C PRO A 63 20.06 -0.98 -0.17
N ASP A 64 20.38 -1.16 1.11
CA ASP A 64 20.09 -0.19 2.20
C ASP A 64 20.76 1.18 1.98
N ASP A 65 21.73 1.27 1.07
CA ASP A 65 22.46 2.47 0.70
C ASP A 65 21.79 3.33 -0.39
N LEU A 66 20.66 2.90 -0.94
CA LEU A 66 19.78 3.79 -1.67
C LEU A 66 18.98 4.65 -0.69
N GLY A 67 19.65 5.39 0.17
CA GLY A 67 19.15 6.57 0.86
C GLY A 67 18.69 7.67 -0.11
N ASP A 68 18.69 7.37 -1.37
CA ASP A 68 18.14 8.16 -2.44
C ASP A 68 16.64 7.87 -2.58
N TRP A 69 15.86 8.74 -2.01
CA TRP A 69 14.44 8.95 -2.27
C TRP A 69 14.11 9.04 -3.78
N ASN A 70 15.11 8.96 -4.64
CA ASN A 70 15.05 9.09 -6.08
C ASN A 70 14.73 7.79 -6.84
N ALA A 71 14.79 6.65 -6.19
CA ALA A 71 14.40 5.39 -6.82
C ALA A 71 12.99 5.01 -6.35
N ASP A 72 11.98 5.59 -6.98
CA ASP A 72 10.66 4.96 -7.02
C ASP A 72 10.78 3.67 -7.84
N ALA A 73 11.20 2.60 -7.16
CA ALA A 73 11.44 1.28 -7.74
C ALA A 73 10.14 0.58 -8.16
N ARG A 74 9.02 1.33 -8.35
CA ARG A 74 7.70 0.77 -8.65
C ARG A 74 7.29 -0.30 -7.63
N HIS A 75 7.43 0.02 -6.36
CA HIS A 75 7.10 -0.89 -5.25
C HIS A 75 5.68 -1.46 -5.38
N GLU A 76 4.75 -0.70 -5.95
CA GLU A 76 3.38 -1.14 -6.22
C GLU A 76 3.33 -2.30 -7.23
N GLU A 77 4.18 -2.28 -8.27
CA GLU A 77 4.26 -3.35 -9.26
C GLU A 77 4.99 -4.58 -8.69
N ILE A 78 6.05 -4.36 -7.93
CA ILE A 78 6.82 -5.42 -7.25
C ILE A 78 5.92 -6.13 -6.24
N GLY A 79 5.26 -5.36 -5.36
CA GLY A 79 4.34 -5.88 -4.35
C GLY A 79 3.17 -6.64 -5.00
N ALA A 80 2.52 -6.05 -5.99
CA ALA A 80 1.41 -6.70 -6.69
C ALA A 80 1.83 -8.00 -7.38
N ARG A 81 3.02 -8.07 -7.99
CA ARG A 81 3.54 -9.30 -8.59
C ARG A 81 3.79 -10.39 -7.55
N TRP A 82 4.38 -10.01 -6.42
CA TRP A 82 4.61 -10.94 -5.32
C TRP A 82 3.30 -11.47 -4.74
N LEU A 83 2.29 -10.60 -4.57
CA LEU A 83 0.96 -10.95 -4.07
C LEU A 83 0.18 -11.83 -5.05
N ALA A 84 0.20 -11.51 -6.35
CA ALA A 84 -0.54 -12.24 -7.38
C ALA A 84 -0.14 -13.72 -7.53
N GLN A 85 1.05 -14.08 -7.07
CA GLN A 85 1.53 -15.47 -7.04
C GLN A 85 1.04 -16.24 -5.81
N ARG A 86 0.41 -15.57 -4.83
CA ARG A 86 0.13 -16.12 -3.49
C ARG A 86 -1.30 -15.89 -3.02
N LEU A 87 -1.87 -14.76 -3.41
CA LEU A 87 -3.20 -14.31 -2.96
C LEU A 87 -4.12 -14.02 -4.16
N GLN A 88 -5.41 -13.95 -3.88
CA GLN A 88 -6.44 -13.64 -4.87
C GLN A 88 -6.18 -12.30 -5.56
N ALA A 89 -6.60 -12.19 -6.83
CA ALA A 89 -6.41 -10.98 -7.65
C ALA A 89 -7.06 -9.73 -7.06
N ASP A 90 -8.11 -9.88 -6.26
CA ASP A 90 -8.82 -8.79 -5.57
C ASP A 90 -7.97 -8.17 -4.43
N VAL A 91 -6.85 -8.81 -4.03
CA VAL A 91 -5.83 -8.25 -3.15
C VAL A 91 -4.75 -7.52 -3.96
N ALA A 92 -4.17 -8.20 -4.95
CA ALA A 92 -3.05 -7.66 -5.73
C ALA A 92 -3.44 -6.48 -6.64
N GLY A 93 -4.68 -6.48 -7.14
CA GLY A 93 -5.18 -5.45 -8.07
C GLY A 93 -5.20 -4.05 -7.47
N PRO A 94 -5.84 -3.82 -6.32
CA PRO A 94 -5.80 -2.53 -5.63
C PRO A 94 -4.37 -2.10 -5.25
N VAL A 95 -3.52 -3.04 -4.82
CA VAL A 95 -2.10 -2.76 -4.50
C VAL A 95 -1.36 -2.22 -5.72
N ARG A 96 -1.50 -2.86 -6.89
CA ARG A 96 -0.88 -2.37 -8.13
C ARG A 96 -1.31 -0.95 -8.50
N LEU A 97 -2.51 -0.56 -8.14
CA LEU A 97 -3.11 0.70 -8.55
C LEU A 97 -3.05 1.81 -7.49
N HIS A 98 -2.47 1.58 -6.27
CA HIS A 98 -2.53 2.60 -5.22
C HIS A 98 -1.66 3.84 -5.53
N VAL A 99 -0.53 3.69 -6.23
CA VAL A 99 0.28 4.82 -6.73
C VAL A 99 -0.44 5.54 -7.88
N PRO A 100 -0.94 4.87 -8.93
CA PRO A 100 -1.87 5.50 -9.88
C PRO A 100 -3.05 6.22 -9.20
N ALA A 101 -3.65 5.65 -8.14
CA ALA A 101 -4.75 6.28 -7.41
C ALA A 101 -4.35 7.59 -6.73
N LYS A 102 -3.12 7.71 -6.19
CA LYS A 102 -2.57 8.97 -5.69
C LYS A 102 -2.54 10.03 -6.78
N ARG A 103 -2.00 9.70 -7.95
CA ARG A 103 -1.92 10.60 -9.11
C ARG A 103 -3.30 11.02 -9.61
N TYR A 104 -4.26 10.07 -9.61
CA TYR A 104 -5.66 10.32 -9.95
C TYR A 104 -6.31 11.32 -8.98
N LEU A 105 -6.20 11.07 -7.67
CA LEU A 105 -6.74 11.96 -6.64
C LEU A 105 -6.13 13.36 -6.71
N CYS A 106 -4.84 13.48 -6.96
CA CYS A 106 -4.19 14.78 -7.16
C CYS A 106 -4.72 15.56 -8.36
N ALA A 107 -5.25 14.89 -9.36
CA ALA A 107 -5.80 15.51 -10.56
C ALA A 107 -7.30 15.82 -10.43
N THR A 108 -8.05 15.11 -9.59
CA THR A 108 -9.52 15.18 -9.54
C THR A 108 -10.07 15.79 -8.25
N ASP A 109 -9.29 15.81 -7.17
CA ASP A 109 -9.69 16.33 -5.87
C ASP A 109 -8.76 17.50 -5.49
N THR A 110 -9.24 18.72 -5.62
CA THR A 110 -8.45 19.95 -5.37
C THR A 110 -7.95 20.07 -3.93
N ASN A 111 -8.61 19.44 -2.96
CA ASN A 111 -8.22 19.47 -1.56
C ASN A 111 -7.20 18.36 -1.22
N TYR A 112 -7.13 17.31 -2.04
CA TYR A 112 -6.32 16.13 -1.73
C TYR A 112 -4.82 16.45 -1.66
N VAL A 113 -4.31 17.25 -2.58
CA VAL A 113 -2.89 17.66 -2.60
C VAL A 113 -2.47 18.36 -1.31
N ALA A 114 -3.36 19.17 -0.75
CA ALA A 114 -3.09 19.90 0.50
C ALA A 114 -3.00 18.98 1.74
N MET A 115 -3.54 17.78 1.66
CA MET A 115 -3.51 16.78 2.76
C MET A 115 -2.32 15.84 2.67
N LEU A 116 -1.58 15.83 1.55
CA LEU A 116 -0.44 14.93 1.38
C LEU A 116 0.72 15.32 2.30
N SER A 117 1.37 14.30 2.87
CA SER A 117 2.62 14.49 3.60
C SER A 117 3.75 14.97 2.67
N HIS A 118 4.81 15.51 3.26
CA HIS A 118 5.99 15.93 2.48
C HIS A 118 6.57 14.77 1.65
N ALA A 119 6.70 13.58 2.23
CA ALA A 119 7.17 12.38 1.53
C ALA A 119 6.27 12.02 0.34
N SER A 120 4.94 12.05 0.53
CA SER A 120 3.98 11.81 -0.55
C SER A 120 4.05 12.83 -1.68
N LEU A 121 4.36 14.10 -1.38
CA LEU A 121 4.56 15.15 -2.40
C LEU A 121 5.86 14.95 -3.18
N VAL A 122 6.95 14.53 -2.52
CA VAL A 122 8.21 14.22 -3.18
C VAL A 122 8.04 13.04 -4.13
N THR A 123 7.48 11.94 -3.65
CA THR A 123 7.25 10.74 -4.47
C THR A 123 6.26 10.99 -5.61
N LEU A 124 5.25 11.86 -5.42
CA LEU A 124 4.33 12.25 -6.50
C LEU A 124 5.09 12.84 -7.70
N LYS A 125 6.08 13.68 -7.46
CA LYS A 125 6.90 14.27 -8.54
C LYS A 125 7.69 13.20 -9.30
N LEU A 126 8.29 12.25 -8.59
CA LEU A 126 9.04 11.14 -9.18
C LEU A 126 8.13 10.21 -9.99
N GLN A 127 6.89 10.04 -9.56
CA GLN A 127 5.88 9.20 -10.20
C GLN A 127 5.16 9.87 -11.38
N GLY A 128 5.61 11.04 -11.82
CA GLY A 128 5.05 11.74 -12.99
C GLY A 128 3.97 12.79 -12.69
N GLY A 129 3.77 13.14 -11.41
CA GLY A 129 2.82 14.16 -10.99
C GLY A 129 1.34 13.73 -11.11
N PRO A 130 0.40 14.67 -11.02
CA PRO A 130 -1.02 14.42 -11.25
C PRO A 130 -1.29 13.80 -12.62
N MET A 131 -2.29 12.93 -12.72
CA MET A 131 -2.65 12.27 -13.98
C MET A 131 -3.10 13.27 -15.04
N PRO A 132 -2.58 13.21 -16.28
CA PRO A 132 -3.15 13.95 -17.41
C PRO A 132 -4.50 13.32 -17.82
N ARG A 133 -5.30 14.08 -18.55
CA ARG A 133 -6.70 13.70 -18.89
C ARG A 133 -6.85 12.33 -19.56
N ASN A 134 -5.93 11.96 -20.42
CA ASN A 134 -5.95 10.65 -21.09
C ASN A 134 -5.72 9.49 -20.12
N GLU A 135 -4.85 9.67 -19.12
CA GLU A 135 -4.60 8.66 -18.09
C GLU A 135 -5.79 8.54 -17.12
N LEU A 136 -6.48 9.65 -16.78
CA LEU A 136 -7.69 9.62 -15.93
C LEU A 136 -8.74 8.67 -16.50
N LEU A 137 -9.07 8.82 -17.78
CA LEU A 137 -10.07 7.98 -18.44
C LEU A 137 -9.67 6.51 -18.46
N GLN A 138 -8.38 6.22 -18.66
CA GLN A 138 -7.87 4.85 -18.61
C GLN A 138 -7.92 4.27 -17.19
N PHE A 139 -7.56 5.05 -16.17
CA PHE A 139 -7.61 4.60 -14.79
C PHE A 139 -9.04 4.30 -14.34
N GLU A 140 -10.00 5.13 -14.68
CA GLU A 140 -11.41 4.96 -14.30
C GLU A 140 -12.03 3.66 -14.85
N THR A 141 -11.54 3.17 -16.00
CA THR A 141 -12.02 1.90 -16.59
C THR A 141 -11.38 0.66 -15.98
N GLN A 142 -10.35 0.78 -15.15
CA GLN A 142 -9.69 -0.37 -14.54
C GLN A 142 -10.57 -1.01 -13.46
N ARG A 143 -10.64 -2.33 -13.45
CA ARG A 143 -11.46 -3.13 -12.53
C ARG A 143 -11.32 -2.72 -11.06
N TYR A 144 -10.10 -2.42 -10.61
CA TYR A 144 -9.80 -2.14 -9.21
C TYR A 144 -9.60 -0.65 -8.90
N SER A 145 -9.94 0.26 -9.81
CA SER A 145 -9.70 1.70 -9.63
C SER A 145 -10.38 2.25 -8.38
N LYS A 146 -11.64 1.88 -8.12
CA LYS A 146 -12.39 2.33 -6.93
C LYS A 146 -11.79 1.82 -5.63
N ASP A 147 -11.37 0.56 -5.60
CA ASP A 147 -10.74 -0.05 -4.43
C ASP A 147 -9.35 0.55 -4.18
N ALA A 148 -8.60 0.83 -5.23
CA ALA A 148 -7.31 1.51 -5.14
C ALA A 148 -7.43 2.94 -4.61
N ILE A 149 -8.50 3.67 -4.96
CA ILE A 149 -8.79 4.99 -4.41
C ILE A 149 -9.07 4.91 -2.90
N ARG A 150 -9.87 3.94 -2.46
CA ARG A 150 -10.12 3.72 -1.03
C ARG A 150 -8.83 3.37 -0.29
N LEU A 151 -8.09 2.40 -0.81
CA LEU A 151 -6.79 1.97 -0.27
C LEU A 151 -5.85 3.17 -0.14
N ARG A 152 -5.74 4.00 -1.19
CA ARG A 152 -4.88 5.18 -1.18
C ARG A 152 -5.24 6.17 -0.06
N ARG A 153 -6.51 6.35 0.23
CA ARG A 153 -6.94 7.22 1.34
C ARG A 153 -6.49 6.68 2.70
N TRP A 154 -6.55 5.36 2.92
CA TRP A 154 -6.07 4.74 4.15
C TRP A 154 -4.54 4.78 4.26
N ASP A 155 -3.81 4.62 3.16
CA ASP A 155 -2.36 4.84 3.11
C ASP A 155 -2.01 6.26 3.61
N ASP A 156 -2.68 7.28 3.09
CA ASP A 156 -2.43 8.66 3.53
C ASP A 156 -2.80 8.91 5.00
N GLN A 157 -3.83 8.24 5.52
CA GLN A 157 -4.22 8.29 6.93
C GLN A 157 -3.26 7.51 7.85
N GLY A 158 -2.58 6.50 7.33
CA GLY A 158 -1.75 5.54 8.07
C GLY A 158 -0.42 6.08 8.61
N LYS A 159 -0.32 7.37 8.96
CA LYS A 159 0.92 8.05 9.36
C LYS A 159 0.82 8.74 10.73
N VAL A 160 -0.02 8.22 11.61
CA VAL A 160 -0.31 8.78 12.93
C VAL A 160 0.64 8.19 13.97
N SER A 161 1.56 8.99 14.49
CA SER A 161 2.50 8.56 15.53
C SER A 161 1.76 8.13 16.80
N GLY A 162 2.07 6.92 17.30
CA GLY A 162 1.52 6.40 18.54
C GLY A 162 0.07 5.90 18.47
N LEU A 163 -0.54 5.82 17.27
CA LEU A 163 -1.85 5.21 17.11
C LEU A 163 -1.76 3.70 17.43
N LYS A 164 -2.58 3.26 18.38
CA LYS A 164 -2.68 1.85 18.74
C LYS A 164 -3.61 1.14 17.77
N THR A 165 -3.11 0.11 17.13
CA THR A 165 -3.85 -0.74 16.19
C THR A 165 -3.77 -2.21 16.62
N PRO A 166 -4.66 -3.09 16.11
CA PRO A 166 -4.45 -4.53 16.18
C PRO A 166 -3.10 -4.94 15.59
N GLY A 167 -2.46 -5.96 16.15
CA GLY A 167 -1.19 -6.46 15.65
C GLY A 167 -1.34 -7.35 14.41
N LEU A 168 -0.21 -7.72 13.78
CA LEU A 168 -0.19 -8.60 12.60
C LEU A 168 -0.95 -9.92 12.80
N SER A 169 -0.92 -10.47 14.01
CA SER A 169 -1.62 -11.72 14.35
C SER A 169 -3.12 -11.69 14.07
N GLU A 170 -3.76 -10.53 14.22
CA GLU A 170 -5.18 -10.33 14.00
C GLU A 170 -5.59 -10.44 12.52
N TYR A 171 -4.63 -10.36 11.61
CA TYR A 171 -4.85 -10.47 10.17
C TYR A 171 -4.50 -11.85 9.61
N ARG A 172 -4.04 -12.79 10.46
CA ARG A 172 -3.60 -14.12 10.02
C ARG A 172 -4.68 -14.87 9.24
N GLU A 173 -5.88 -14.95 9.81
CA GLU A 173 -7.00 -15.67 9.19
C GLU A 173 -7.40 -15.03 7.86
N PHE A 174 -7.51 -13.71 7.80
CA PHE A 174 -7.80 -12.99 6.54
C PHE A 174 -6.79 -13.32 5.44
N ILE A 175 -5.49 -13.33 5.77
CA ILE A 175 -4.43 -13.65 4.80
C ILE A 175 -4.54 -15.10 4.33
N GLN A 176 -4.81 -16.06 5.25
CA GLN A 176 -4.91 -17.46 4.92
C GLN A 176 -6.13 -17.81 4.07
N GLU A 177 -7.28 -17.21 4.35
CA GLU A 177 -8.52 -17.41 3.59
C GLU A 177 -8.42 -16.92 2.14
N LEU A 178 -7.57 -15.92 1.91
CA LEU A 178 -7.35 -15.30 0.60
C LEU A 178 -6.19 -15.94 -0.18
N ALA A 179 -5.51 -16.95 0.38
CA ALA A 179 -4.46 -17.69 -0.30
C ALA A 179 -4.98 -18.35 -1.57
N LEU A 180 -4.15 -18.37 -2.61
CA LEU A 180 -4.43 -19.21 -3.77
C LEU A 180 -4.45 -20.68 -3.35
N ARG A 181 -5.44 -21.42 -3.85
CA ARG A 181 -5.49 -22.89 -3.66
C ARG A 181 -4.69 -23.50 -4.79
N ASP A 182 -3.83 -24.47 -4.44
CA ASP A 182 -3.12 -25.32 -5.38
C ASP A 182 -4.08 -26.10 -6.27
#